data_1dac22a34577ad5bd2173163f4307f51
#
_entry.id   1dac22a34577ad5bd2173163f4307f51
#
_cell.length_a   1.000
_cell.length_b   1.000
_cell.length_c   1.000
_cell.angle_alpha   90.00
_cell.angle_beta   90.00
_cell.angle_gamma   90.00
#
_symmetry.space_group_name_H-M   'P 1'
#
loop_
_entity.id
_entity.type
_entity.pdbx_description
1 polymer ?
#
loop_
_entity_poly.entity_id
_entity_poly.type
_entity_poly.pdbx_seq_one_letter_code
_entity_poly.pdbx_strand_id
1 'polypeptide(L)'
;MYQNWDKALSIITDGTLEVWIRRGLELNDLADSIASASKGTGAALGKGDADDIIIARVLMLMDPRAPIRLRDFRLFPEGFGSSLAVAMLRKQKLQSFTDFINRDLWRYWILAQIKTTVDNQQYEGVFRELRNYLKDQNSGGGIERCVYELNEWQPCMSPLIADQYIMEVKGVLPALDAVSKTTNTKVWPIDRHIAAFLRARYAKGTGSQIDAMNDPRPDRATIGMLSVLAIVQWRLGPETLYGLAHWIGGLMAPVLNSYQNRNKRKEIEKELPKLIRKGNLAEIFNYLDNPEERQKDAEGFAWAKADYAASEKLVYDLEHGQVDRQESAILTGRQAGAAGAGFIMFMTYLIVLLGRMF
;
A
#
# COMPACT_ATOMS: atom_id res chain seq x y z
N MET A 1 39.99 2.40 -15.70
CA MET A 1 38.91 1.45 -15.73
C MET A 1 37.52 2.13 -15.89
N TYR A 2 37.12 3.04 -15.04
CA TYR A 2 35.74 3.60 -15.10
C TYR A 2 35.41 4.38 -16.39
N GLN A 3 36.39 4.98 -17.07
CA GLN A 3 36.23 5.66 -18.37
C GLN A 3 36.13 4.69 -19.56
N ASN A 4 36.55 3.45 -19.38
CA ASN A 4 36.55 2.39 -20.40
C ASN A 4 35.94 1.12 -19.81
N TRP A 5 34.68 1.21 -19.38
CA TRP A 5 33.99 0.16 -18.65
C TRP A 5 33.99 -1.19 -19.38
N ASP A 6 33.64 -1.17 -20.66
CA ASP A 6 33.57 -2.40 -21.47
C ASP A 6 34.96 -3.04 -21.73
N LYS A 7 36.02 -2.23 -21.84
CA LYS A 7 37.40 -2.75 -21.95
C LYS A 7 37.94 -3.27 -20.62
N ALA A 8 37.45 -2.74 -19.49
CA ALA A 8 37.86 -3.22 -18.17
C ALA A 8 37.39 -4.66 -17.94
N LEU A 9 36.22 -5.03 -18.46
CA LEU A 9 35.71 -6.38 -18.33
C LEU A 9 36.66 -7.43 -18.90
N SER A 10 37.13 -7.24 -20.13
CA SER A 10 38.04 -8.22 -20.77
C SER A 10 39.33 -8.42 -19.97
N ILE A 11 39.94 -7.32 -19.48
CA ILE A 11 41.20 -7.35 -18.69
C ILE A 11 40.98 -8.08 -17.34
N ILE A 12 39.79 -8.00 -16.78
CA ILE A 12 39.44 -8.67 -15.52
C ILE A 12 39.16 -10.16 -15.78
N THR A 13 38.37 -10.49 -16.82
CA THR A 13 37.91 -11.85 -17.08
C THR A 13 38.98 -12.74 -17.70
N ASP A 14 39.90 -12.20 -18.50
CA ASP A 14 41.02 -12.94 -19.07
C ASP A 14 42.17 -13.16 -18.07
N GLY A 15 42.08 -12.57 -16.86
CA GLY A 15 43.07 -12.70 -15.79
C GLY A 15 44.30 -11.78 -15.94
N THR A 16 44.36 -10.94 -16.98
CA THR A 16 45.51 -10.01 -17.22
C THR A 16 45.71 -9.07 -16.04
N LEU A 17 44.62 -8.55 -15.45
CA LEU A 17 44.65 -7.67 -14.28
C LEU A 17 45.23 -8.40 -13.04
N GLU A 18 44.75 -9.61 -12.77
CA GLU A 18 45.25 -10.44 -11.64
C GLU A 18 46.74 -10.70 -11.76
N VAL A 19 47.17 -11.17 -12.93
CA VAL A 19 48.63 -11.47 -13.19
C VAL A 19 49.45 -10.22 -13.00
N TRP A 20 49.05 -9.08 -13.50
CA TRP A 20 49.76 -7.82 -13.34
C TRP A 20 49.87 -7.38 -11.87
N ILE A 21 48.80 -7.48 -11.09
CA ILE A 21 48.78 -7.14 -9.65
C ILE A 21 49.71 -8.09 -8.89
N ARG A 22 49.65 -9.38 -9.18
CA ARG A 22 50.46 -10.40 -8.52
C ARG A 22 51.97 -10.27 -8.83
N ARG A 23 52.29 -10.14 -10.10
CA ARG A 23 53.71 -10.13 -10.55
C ARG A 23 54.31 -8.75 -10.63
N GLY A 24 53.53 -7.74 -11.00
CA GLY A 24 54.01 -6.38 -11.18
C GLY A 24 53.99 -5.54 -9.91
N LEU A 25 53.02 -5.77 -9.02
CA LEU A 25 52.88 -5.02 -7.77
C LEU A 25 53.18 -5.88 -6.53
N GLU A 26 53.34 -7.19 -6.67
CA GLU A 26 53.61 -8.15 -5.58
C GLU A 26 52.50 -8.18 -4.52
N LEU A 27 51.25 -7.73 -4.87
CA LEU A 27 50.07 -7.67 -3.97
C LEU A 27 49.23 -8.96 -4.10
N ASN A 28 49.73 -10.07 -3.53
CA ASN A 28 49.13 -11.40 -3.65
C ASN A 28 47.69 -11.46 -3.11
N ASP A 29 47.45 -10.91 -1.94
CA ASP A 29 46.10 -10.93 -1.29
C ASP A 29 45.08 -10.16 -2.14
N LEU A 30 45.46 -9.05 -2.75
CA LEU A 30 44.59 -8.29 -3.65
C LEU A 30 44.33 -9.06 -4.95
N ALA A 31 45.34 -9.72 -5.51
CA ALA A 31 45.23 -10.54 -6.70
C ALA A 31 44.23 -11.72 -6.45
N ASP A 32 44.33 -12.40 -5.32
CA ASP A 32 43.44 -13.47 -4.92
C ASP A 32 42.00 -12.97 -4.73
N SER A 33 41.84 -11.79 -4.12
CA SER A 33 40.53 -11.15 -3.95
C SER A 33 39.88 -10.79 -5.30
N ILE A 34 40.65 -10.29 -6.25
CA ILE A 34 40.19 -9.96 -7.61
C ILE A 34 39.85 -11.24 -8.38
N ALA A 35 40.67 -12.28 -8.29
CA ALA A 35 40.38 -13.58 -8.90
C ALA A 35 39.06 -14.19 -8.35
N SER A 36 38.82 -14.03 -7.06
CA SER A 36 37.56 -14.44 -6.44
C SER A 36 36.38 -13.59 -6.92
N ALA A 37 36.56 -12.28 -7.03
CA ALA A 37 35.50 -11.37 -7.49
C ALA A 37 35.11 -11.60 -8.95
N SER A 38 36.06 -12.02 -9.81
CA SER A 38 35.81 -12.30 -11.22
C SER A 38 35.04 -13.60 -11.48
N LYS A 39 35.10 -14.57 -10.55
CA LYS A 39 34.49 -15.91 -10.70
C LYS A 39 33.06 -16.02 -10.17
N GLY A 40 32.54 -15.05 -9.43
CA GLY A 40 31.37 -15.26 -8.58
C GLY A 40 30.27 -14.21 -8.71
N THR A 41 29.55 -14.15 -9.81
CA THR A 41 28.21 -13.57 -9.83
C THR A 41 27.21 -14.71 -10.04
N GLY A 42 26.39 -14.95 -9.00
CA GLY A 42 25.43 -16.07 -9.01
C GLY A 42 24.52 -16.06 -10.24
N ALA A 43 24.07 -17.22 -10.63
CA ALA A 43 23.27 -17.55 -11.82
C ALA A 43 21.90 -16.80 -11.97
N ALA A 44 21.59 -15.88 -11.08
CA ALA A 44 20.31 -15.15 -11.06
C ALA A 44 20.32 -13.81 -11.82
N LEU A 45 21.48 -13.37 -12.34
CA LEU A 45 21.62 -12.08 -13.01
C LEU A 45 21.81 -12.28 -14.51
N GLY A 46 21.19 -11.41 -15.32
CA GLY A 46 21.47 -11.35 -16.77
C GLY A 46 22.94 -11.10 -17.04
N LYS A 47 23.47 -11.59 -18.18
CA LYS A 47 24.91 -11.56 -18.49
C LYS A 47 25.54 -10.15 -18.36
N GLY A 48 24.91 -9.11 -18.91
CA GLY A 48 25.42 -7.75 -18.85
C GLY A 48 25.41 -7.14 -17.44
N ASP A 49 24.42 -7.51 -16.64
CA ASP A 49 24.30 -7.06 -15.24
C ASP A 49 25.37 -7.71 -14.35
N ALA A 50 25.67 -8.98 -14.59
CA ALA A 50 26.73 -9.70 -13.92
C ALA A 50 28.12 -9.07 -14.22
N ASP A 51 28.34 -8.69 -15.45
CA ASP A 51 29.58 -8.06 -15.92
C ASP A 51 29.81 -6.70 -15.23
N ASP A 52 28.77 -5.89 -15.11
CA ASP A 52 28.86 -4.59 -14.42
C ASP A 52 29.18 -4.74 -12.93
N ILE A 53 28.62 -5.76 -12.28
CA ILE A 53 28.92 -6.06 -10.86
C ILE A 53 30.37 -6.53 -10.68
N ILE A 54 30.89 -7.36 -11.58
CA ILE A 54 32.30 -7.79 -11.53
C ILE A 54 33.21 -6.57 -11.55
N ILE A 55 32.99 -5.65 -12.50
CA ILE A 55 33.82 -4.43 -12.62
C ILE A 55 33.67 -3.57 -11.34
N ALA A 56 32.47 -3.36 -10.86
CA ALA A 56 32.20 -2.59 -9.65
C ALA A 56 32.93 -3.18 -8.43
N ARG A 57 32.87 -4.49 -8.23
CA ARG A 57 33.58 -5.20 -7.15
C ARG A 57 35.09 -5.05 -7.24
N VAL A 58 35.67 -5.21 -8.43
CA VAL A 58 37.09 -5.05 -8.64
C VAL A 58 37.56 -3.60 -8.37
N LEU A 59 36.77 -2.61 -8.79
CA LEU A 59 37.07 -1.21 -8.48
C LEU A 59 37.09 -0.94 -6.97
N MET A 60 36.12 -1.50 -6.22
CA MET A 60 36.07 -1.35 -4.75
C MET A 60 37.27 -2.04 -4.06
N LEU A 61 37.69 -3.19 -4.55
CA LEU A 61 38.86 -3.89 -4.02
C LEU A 61 40.18 -3.13 -4.31
N MET A 62 40.30 -2.51 -5.48
CA MET A 62 41.49 -1.72 -5.87
C MET A 62 41.59 -0.40 -5.11
N ASP A 63 40.44 0.25 -4.84
CA ASP A 63 40.38 1.50 -4.09
C ASP A 63 39.20 1.51 -3.13
N PRO A 64 39.34 0.92 -1.93
CA PRO A 64 38.31 0.88 -0.93
C PRO A 64 37.83 2.26 -0.43
N ARG A 65 38.63 3.31 -0.63
CA ARG A 65 38.31 4.69 -0.23
C ARG A 65 37.48 5.44 -1.28
N ALA A 66 37.41 4.89 -2.50
CA ALA A 66 36.61 5.50 -3.56
C ALA A 66 35.11 5.28 -3.37
N PRO A 67 34.26 6.14 -3.94
CA PRO A 67 32.82 5.88 -3.95
C PRO A 67 32.51 4.60 -4.74
N ILE A 68 31.44 3.95 -4.35
CA ILE A 68 30.85 2.83 -5.11
C ILE A 68 30.51 3.33 -6.51
N ARG A 69 30.90 2.55 -7.54
CA ARG A 69 30.66 2.90 -8.94
C ARG A 69 29.90 1.79 -9.66
N LEU A 70 28.90 2.20 -10.43
CA LEU A 70 28.20 1.34 -11.38
C LEU A 70 27.98 2.15 -12.67
N ARG A 71 28.85 1.97 -13.66
CA ARG A 71 28.91 2.83 -14.86
C ARG A 71 29.06 4.31 -14.49
N ASP A 72 28.10 5.15 -14.87
CA ASP A 72 28.09 6.59 -14.57
C ASP A 72 27.62 6.92 -13.15
N PHE A 73 26.96 5.96 -12.50
CA PHE A 73 26.50 6.12 -11.13
C PHE A 73 27.66 5.97 -10.14
N ARG A 74 27.80 6.94 -9.24
CA ARG A 74 28.82 6.95 -8.20
C ARG A 74 28.28 7.54 -6.92
N LEU A 75 28.50 6.85 -5.81
CA LEU A 75 27.92 7.21 -4.53
C LEU A 75 28.69 6.59 -3.36
N PHE A 76 28.82 7.32 -2.26
CA PHE A 76 29.14 6.74 -0.96
C PHE A 76 27.84 6.33 -0.25
N PRO A 77 27.85 5.25 0.57
CA PRO A 77 26.67 4.82 1.32
C PRO A 77 26.05 5.93 2.17
N GLU A 78 26.85 6.79 2.79
CA GLU A 78 26.41 7.93 3.60
C GLU A 78 25.58 8.94 2.81
N GLY A 79 25.94 9.14 1.55
CA GLY A 79 25.26 10.07 0.64
C GLY A 79 24.04 9.51 -0.04
N PHE A 80 23.67 8.22 0.22
CA PHE A 80 22.61 7.56 -0.52
C PHE A 80 21.25 8.26 -0.34
N GLY A 81 20.85 8.54 0.91
CA GLY A 81 19.56 9.16 1.23
C GLY A 81 19.39 10.52 0.56
N SER A 82 20.35 11.41 0.75
CA SER A 82 20.30 12.78 0.20
C SER A 82 20.34 12.78 -1.33
N SER A 83 21.15 11.92 -1.93
CA SER A 83 21.23 11.79 -3.40
C SER A 83 19.93 11.24 -3.99
N LEU A 84 19.29 10.28 -3.33
CA LEU A 84 17.98 9.75 -3.72
C LEU A 84 16.92 10.86 -3.65
N ALA A 85 16.88 11.63 -2.57
CA ALA A 85 15.92 12.74 -2.41
C ALA A 85 16.09 13.79 -3.53
N VAL A 86 17.34 14.18 -3.85
CA VAL A 86 17.64 15.11 -4.94
C VAL A 86 17.23 14.53 -6.29
N ALA A 87 17.52 13.25 -6.55
CA ALA A 87 17.13 12.59 -7.80
C ALA A 87 15.60 12.55 -7.99
N MET A 88 14.85 12.26 -6.92
CA MET A 88 13.38 12.29 -6.95
C MET A 88 12.83 13.70 -7.19
N LEU A 89 13.33 14.70 -6.49
CA LEU A 89 12.93 16.10 -6.70
C LEU A 89 13.21 16.59 -8.14
N ARG A 90 14.31 16.15 -8.72
CA ARG A 90 14.69 16.47 -10.11
C ARG A 90 14.03 15.55 -11.14
N LYS A 91 13.18 14.62 -10.74
CA LYS A 91 12.51 13.63 -11.61
C LYS A 91 13.50 12.84 -12.47
N GLN A 92 14.65 12.52 -11.92
CA GLN A 92 15.68 11.72 -12.57
C GLN A 92 15.31 10.23 -12.55
N LYS A 93 15.97 9.43 -13.41
CA LYS A 93 15.82 7.97 -13.40
C LYS A 93 16.35 7.39 -12.09
N LEU A 94 15.54 6.62 -11.39
CA LEU A 94 15.87 6.04 -10.08
C LEU A 94 16.45 4.62 -10.18
N GLN A 95 16.58 4.07 -11.40
CA GLN A 95 17.03 2.70 -11.62
C GLN A 95 18.40 2.41 -10.96
N SER A 96 19.35 3.33 -11.05
CA SER A 96 20.67 3.15 -10.45
C SER A 96 20.63 3.05 -8.92
N PHE A 97 19.68 3.73 -8.27
CA PHE A 97 19.45 3.62 -6.82
C PHE A 97 18.84 2.28 -6.45
N THR A 98 17.85 1.80 -7.21
CA THR A 98 17.27 0.48 -6.99
C THR A 98 18.27 -0.64 -7.26
N ASP A 99 19.12 -0.50 -8.30
CA ASP A 99 20.19 -1.44 -8.60
C ASP A 99 21.25 -1.47 -7.50
N PHE A 100 21.61 -0.33 -6.95
CA PHE A 100 22.54 -0.25 -5.82
C PHE A 100 22.10 -1.10 -4.63
N ILE A 101 20.80 -1.03 -4.29
CA ILE A 101 20.23 -1.81 -3.20
C ILE A 101 20.05 -3.28 -3.59
N ASN A 102 19.42 -3.56 -4.73
CA ASN A 102 19.03 -4.91 -5.14
C ASN A 102 20.22 -5.80 -5.48
N ARG A 103 21.32 -5.22 -5.98
CA ARG A 103 22.56 -5.92 -6.34
C ARG A 103 23.56 -5.98 -5.20
N ASP A 104 23.19 -5.54 -3.99
CA ASP A 104 24.03 -5.54 -2.79
C ASP A 104 25.39 -4.82 -2.97
N LEU A 105 25.46 -3.75 -3.79
CA LEU A 105 26.73 -3.04 -4.05
C LEU A 105 27.35 -2.47 -2.77
N TRP A 106 26.51 -2.00 -1.85
CA TRP A 106 26.90 -1.55 -0.51
C TRP A 106 27.63 -2.65 0.29
N ARG A 107 27.20 -3.92 0.15
CA ARG A 107 27.80 -5.06 0.83
C ARG A 107 29.21 -5.36 0.32
N TYR A 108 29.41 -5.31 -0.99
CA TYR A 108 30.75 -5.48 -1.57
C TYR A 108 31.68 -4.37 -1.15
N TRP A 109 31.18 -3.13 -1.01
CA TRP A 109 31.99 -2.02 -0.51
C TRP A 109 32.38 -2.22 0.95
N ILE A 110 31.46 -2.66 1.84
CA ILE A 110 31.78 -2.99 3.23
C ILE A 110 32.84 -4.08 3.31
N LEU A 111 32.71 -5.14 2.50
CA LEU A 111 33.68 -6.25 2.48
C LEU A 111 35.06 -5.81 1.97
N ALA A 112 35.14 -4.78 1.14
CA ALA A 112 36.41 -4.25 0.65
C ALA A 112 37.12 -3.33 1.66
N GLN A 113 36.45 -2.88 2.73
CA GLN A 113 37.07 -2.04 3.77
C GLN A 113 38.12 -2.84 4.58
N ILE A 114 39.26 -2.25 4.82
CA ILE A 114 40.39 -2.89 5.54
C ILE A 114 40.04 -3.11 7.02
N LYS A 115 39.17 -2.22 7.56
CA LYS A 115 38.64 -2.32 8.93
C LYS A 115 37.16 -2.12 8.90
N THR A 116 36.41 -3.11 9.38
CA THR A 116 34.96 -2.97 9.62
C THR A 116 34.76 -2.05 10.83
N THR A 117 34.14 -0.92 10.63
CA THR A 117 33.75 0.02 11.71
C THR A 117 32.32 -0.27 12.17
N VAL A 118 31.95 0.29 13.34
CA VAL A 118 30.56 0.22 13.84
C VAL A 118 29.59 0.81 12.82
N ASP A 119 29.99 1.91 12.15
CA ASP A 119 29.17 2.56 11.13
C ASP A 119 28.90 1.63 9.94
N ASN A 120 29.88 0.83 9.51
CA ASN A 120 29.70 -0.13 8.42
C ASN A 120 28.67 -1.22 8.78
N GLN A 121 28.56 -1.63 10.04
CA GLN A 121 27.54 -2.58 10.48
C GLN A 121 26.14 -1.97 10.49
N GLN A 122 26.01 -0.67 10.83
CA GLN A 122 24.75 0.05 10.74
C GLN A 122 24.23 0.09 9.31
N TYR A 123 25.09 0.34 8.32
CA TYR A 123 24.71 0.31 6.91
C TYR A 123 24.14 -1.03 6.48
N GLU A 124 24.67 -2.15 6.99
CA GLU A 124 24.13 -3.47 6.65
C GLU A 124 22.65 -3.61 7.07
N GLY A 125 22.29 -3.17 8.27
CA GLY A 125 20.93 -3.17 8.76
C GLY A 125 20.02 -2.29 7.88
N VAL A 126 20.44 -1.04 7.68
CA VAL A 126 19.68 -0.06 6.89
C VAL A 126 19.40 -0.56 5.47
N PHE A 127 20.43 -0.95 4.70
CA PHE A 127 20.25 -1.37 3.31
C PHE A 127 19.46 -2.67 3.16
N ARG A 128 19.52 -3.57 4.16
CA ARG A 128 18.66 -4.77 4.20
C ARG A 128 17.19 -4.39 4.33
N GLU A 129 16.85 -3.43 5.18
CA GLU A 129 15.50 -2.92 5.32
C GLU A 129 15.03 -2.18 4.07
N LEU A 130 15.87 -1.33 3.47
CA LEU A 130 15.55 -0.67 2.21
C LEU A 130 15.23 -1.66 1.09
N ARG A 131 15.92 -2.79 1.04
CA ARG A 131 15.63 -3.86 0.09
C ARG A 131 14.25 -4.48 0.33
N ASN A 132 13.82 -4.62 1.58
CA ASN A 132 12.48 -5.09 1.91
C ASN A 132 11.42 -4.06 1.48
N TYR A 133 11.66 -2.78 1.71
CA TYR A 133 10.77 -1.71 1.23
C TYR A 133 10.64 -1.68 -0.29
N LEU A 134 11.75 -1.87 -1.02
CA LEU A 134 11.73 -1.93 -2.49
C LEU A 134 10.94 -3.13 -3.05
N LYS A 135 10.92 -4.26 -2.34
CA LYS A 135 10.13 -5.44 -2.75
C LYS A 135 8.62 -5.21 -2.54
N ASP A 136 8.25 -4.36 -1.60
CA ASP A 136 6.86 -4.03 -1.35
C ASP A 136 6.36 -3.05 -2.43
N GLN A 137 5.59 -3.57 -3.39
CA GLN A 137 5.01 -2.79 -4.50
C GLN A 137 3.73 -2.04 -4.11
N ASN A 138 3.23 -2.26 -2.91
CA ASN A 138 2.02 -1.65 -2.39
C ASN A 138 2.22 -0.17 -2.04
N SER A 139 1.11 0.54 -1.85
CA SER A 139 1.14 1.89 -1.29
C SER A 139 1.78 1.87 0.09
N GLY A 140 2.70 2.80 0.33
CA GLY A 140 3.49 2.83 1.56
C GLY A 140 4.78 2.02 1.52
N GLY A 141 5.07 1.27 0.43
CA GLY A 141 6.33 0.61 0.11
C GLY A 141 7.11 1.33 -1.00
N GLY A 142 8.01 0.62 -1.65
CA GLY A 142 8.76 1.09 -2.80
C GLY A 142 9.89 2.07 -2.50
N ILE A 143 10.38 2.71 -3.55
CA ILE A 143 11.46 3.69 -3.46
C ILE A 143 11.03 4.97 -2.72
N GLU A 144 9.72 5.29 -2.74
CA GLU A 144 9.12 6.38 -1.99
C GLU A 144 9.27 6.17 -0.48
N ARG A 145 9.15 4.91 -0.03
CA ARG A 145 9.41 4.57 1.38
C ARG A 145 10.88 4.78 1.73
N CYS A 146 11.79 4.34 0.86
CA CYS A 146 13.22 4.46 1.09
C CYS A 146 13.66 5.90 1.30
N VAL A 147 13.13 6.86 0.54
CA VAL A 147 13.54 8.26 0.67
C VAL A 147 13.15 8.86 2.02
N TYR A 148 11.96 8.54 2.54
CA TYR A 148 11.52 9.08 3.83
C TYR A 148 12.19 8.39 5.02
N GLU A 149 12.52 7.12 4.92
CA GLU A 149 13.27 6.41 5.99
C GLU A 149 14.71 6.92 6.12
N LEU A 150 15.34 7.26 5.00
CA LEU A 150 16.71 7.73 4.98
C LEU A 150 16.87 9.23 5.27
N ASN A 151 15.82 10.01 5.12
CA ASN A 151 15.86 11.46 5.28
C ASN A 151 14.77 11.93 6.24
N GLU A 152 15.08 12.02 7.51
CA GLU A 152 14.14 12.41 8.57
C GLU A 152 13.45 13.75 8.28
N TRP A 153 14.18 14.70 7.71
CA TRP A 153 13.70 16.06 7.43
C TRP A 153 13.18 16.25 6.00
N GLN A 154 12.96 15.17 5.25
CA GLN A 154 12.40 15.28 3.91
C GLN A 154 10.91 15.60 3.99
N PRO A 155 10.45 16.74 3.43
CA PRO A 155 9.03 17.04 3.31
C PRO A 155 8.31 16.01 2.43
N CYS A 156 7.00 15.88 2.61
CA CYS A 156 6.18 15.04 1.76
C CYS A 156 6.25 15.53 0.30
N MET A 157 6.71 14.65 -0.60
CA MET A 157 6.91 14.96 -2.02
C MET A 157 5.69 14.63 -2.89
N SER A 158 4.52 14.40 -2.29
CA SER A 158 3.28 14.20 -3.05
C SER A 158 3.00 15.42 -3.94
N PRO A 159 2.73 15.23 -5.23
CA PRO A 159 2.32 16.32 -6.12
C PRO A 159 1.10 17.11 -5.64
N LEU A 160 0.28 16.51 -4.77
CA LEU A 160 -0.91 17.15 -4.21
C LEU A 160 -0.58 18.27 -3.21
N ILE A 161 0.50 18.11 -2.42
CA ILE A 161 0.83 18.98 -1.29
C ILE A 161 2.30 19.39 -1.22
N ALA A 162 3.10 19.09 -2.24
CA ALA A 162 4.54 19.36 -2.26
C ALA A 162 4.87 20.85 -2.03
N ASP A 163 4.07 21.75 -2.57
CA ASP A 163 4.26 23.20 -2.46
C ASP A 163 4.06 23.74 -1.02
N GLN A 164 3.48 22.94 -0.13
CA GLN A 164 3.24 23.30 1.25
C GLN A 164 4.34 22.86 2.20
N TYR A 165 5.36 22.13 1.72
CA TYR A 165 6.54 21.69 2.49
C TYR A 165 6.18 20.96 3.79
N ILE A 166 5.28 20.00 3.74
CA ILE A 166 4.78 19.26 4.91
C ILE A 166 5.86 18.32 5.45
N MET A 167 6.38 18.61 6.63
CA MET A 167 7.42 17.83 7.32
C MET A 167 6.86 16.92 8.41
N GLU A 168 5.70 17.23 8.95
CA GLU A 168 5.06 16.49 10.04
C GLU A 168 3.72 15.91 9.61
N VAL A 169 3.38 14.73 10.15
CA VAL A 169 2.12 14.03 9.83
C VAL A 169 0.88 14.87 10.12
N LYS A 170 0.91 15.67 11.20
CA LYS A 170 -0.22 16.55 11.56
C LYS A 170 -0.55 17.59 10.49
N GLY A 171 0.42 17.96 9.63
CA GLY A 171 0.24 18.91 8.54
C GLY A 171 -0.43 18.30 7.29
N VAL A 172 -0.45 16.97 7.14
CA VAL A 172 -0.94 16.31 5.92
C VAL A 172 -2.42 16.58 5.68
N LEU A 173 -3.26 16.40 6.69
CA LEU A 173 -4.72 16.56 6.53
C LEU A 173 -5.14 18.01 6.26
N PRO A 174 -4.63 19.01 6.98
CA PRO A 174 -4.90 20.41 6.65
C PRO A 174 -4.46 20.79 5.24
N ALA A 175 -3.32 20.26 4.79
CA ALA A 175 -2.82 20.49 3.44
C ALA A 175 -3.76 19.88 2.38
N LEU A 176 -4.22 18.65 2.57
CA LEU A 176 -5.20 18.00 1.70
C LEU A 176 -6.54 18.71 1.69
N ASP A 177 -7.01 19.19 2.85
CA ASP A 177 -8.24 19.98 2.94
C ASP A 177 -8.14 21.29 2.15
N ALA A 178 -7.00 21.98 2.26
CA ALA A 178 -6.75 23.22 1.52
C ALA A 178 -6.78 23.03 0.01
N VAL A 179 -6.12 21.97 -0.50
CA VAL A 179 -6.04 21.69 -1.95
C VAL A 179 -7.30 21.04 -2.51
N SER A 180 -8.21 20.54 -1.69
CA SER A 180 -9.45 19.90 -2.13
C SER A 180 -10.32 20.79 -3.03
N LYS A 181 -10.17 22.11 -2.90
CA LYS A 181 -10.92 23.12 -3.69
C LYS A 181 -10.38 23.29 -5.11
N THR A 182 -9.14 22.94 -5.35
CA THR A 182 -8.42 23.20 -6.60
C THR A 182 -7.97 21.94 -7.34
N THR A 183 -7.97 20.81 -6.65
CA THR A 183 -7.50 19.53 -7.20
C THR A 183 -8.62 18.72 -7.84
N ASN A 184 -8.25 17.70 -8.62
CA ASN A 184 -9.19 16.72 -9.15
C ASN A 184 -9.65 15.75 -8.03
N THR A 185 -10.83 15.95 -7.51
CA THR A 185 -11.43 15.13 -6.45
C THR A 185 -11.90 13.73 -6.89
N LYS A 186 -11.70 13.35 -8.16
CA LYS A 186 -11.98 11.98 -8.64
C LYS A 186 -10.84 11.00 -8.38
N VAL A 187 -9.66 11.50 -7.98
CA VAL A 187 -8.51 10.68 -7.58
C VAL A 187 -8.46 10.55 -6.05
N TRP A 188 -7.75 9.56 -5.56
CA TRP A 188 -7.58 9.39 -4.12
C TRP A 188 -6.71 10.50 -3.53
N PRO A 189 -7.05 10.98 -2.30
CA PRO A 189 -6.24 11.97 -1.59
C PRO A 189 -4.93 11.41 -1.05
N ILE A 190 -4.77 10.09 -1.01
CA ILE A 190 -3.53 9.41 -0.60
C ILE A 190 -2.90 8.79 -1.83
N ASP A 191 -1.78 9.36 -2.27
CA ASP A 191 -0.91 8.78 -3.28
C ASP A 191 0.24 7.97 -2.65
N ARG A 192 1.13 7.42 -3.47
CA ARG A 192 2.28 6.63 -3.00
C ARG A 192 3.20 7.41 -2.08
N HIS A 193 3.41 8.71 -2.33
CA HIS A 193 4.25 9.56 -1.48
C HIS A 193 3.62 9.81 -0.13
N ILE A 194 2.33 10.15 -0.07
CA ILE A 194 1.62 10.36 1.20
C ILE A 194 1.60 9.05 2.00
N ALA A 195 1.26 7.92 1.38
CA ALA A 195 1.25 6.62 2.05
C ALA A 195 2.64 6.25 2.61
N ALA A 196 3.69 6.44 1.83
CA ALA A 196 5.07 6.17 2.24
C ALA A 196 5.53 7.13 3.35
N PHE A 197 5.18 8.41 3.26
CA PHE A 197 5.48 9.42 4.27
C PHE A 197 4.79 9.10 5.60
N LEU A 198 3.49 8.80 5.58
CA LEU A 198 2.74 8.41 6.78
C LEU A 198 3.32 7.13 7.40
N ARG A 199 3.66 6.15 6.60
CA ARG A 199 4.23 4.89 7.08
C ARG A 199 5.64 5.07 7.65
N ALA A 200 6.45 5.97 7.10
CA ALA A 200 7.78 6.30 7.62
C ALA A 200 7.72 7.07 8.94
N ARG A 201 6.80 8.01 9.06
CA ARG A 201 6.72 8.93 10.20
C ARG A 201 5.77 8.47 11.31
N TYR A 202 4.77 7.65 10.96
CA TYR A 202 3.71 7.25 11.90
C TYR A 202 3.24 5.80 11.70
N ALA A 203 4.20 4.87 11.53
CA ALA A 203 3.93 3.45 11.25
C ALA A 203 2.98 2.81 12.29
N LYS A 204 3.19 3.09 13.58
CA LYS A 204 2.37 2.52 14.67
C LYS A 204 0.91 2.99 14.62
N GLY A 205 0.64 4.13 14.01
CA GLY A 205 -0.71 4.70 13.92
C GLY A 205 -1.42 4.40 12.61
N THR A 206 -0.70 4.16 11.52
CA THR A 206 -1.27 4.08 10.17
C THR A 206 -0.90 2.82 9.38
N GLY A 207 0.03 2.00 9.90
CA GLY A 207 0.58 0.87 9.13
C GLY A 207 -0.47 -0.12 8.65
N SER A 208 -1.32 -0.62 9.55
CA SER A 208 -2.39 -1.58 9.23
C SER A 208 -3.48 -0.99 8.31
N GLN A 209 -3.77 0.31 8.44
CA GLN A 209 -4.73 1.00 7.58
C GLN A 209 -4.18 1.19 6.16
N ILE A 210 -2.88 1.51 6.03
CA ILE A 210 -2.21 1.59 4.74
C ILE A 210 -2.18 0.21 4.07
N ASP A 211 -1.96 -0.87 4.83
CA ASP A 211 -2.05 -2.22 4.30
C ASP A 211 -3.47 -2.54 3.80
N ALA A 212 -4.51 -2.10 4.51
CA ALA A 212 -5.91 -2.25 4.08
C ALA A 212 -6.24 -1.47 2.80
N MET A 213 -5.56 -0.33 2.52
CA MET A 213 -5.71 0.38 1.24
C MET A 213 -5.28 -0.46 0.03
N ASN A 214 -4.48 -1.48 0.22
CA ASN A 214 -3.97 -2.34 -0.84
C ASN A 214 -4.83 -3.61 -1.04
N ASP A 215 -6.01 -3.71 -0.41
CA ASP A 215 -6.96 -4.81 -0.66
C ASP A 215 -7.39 -4.79 -2.15
N PRO A 216 -7.40 -5.93 -2.85
CA PRO A 216 -7.81 -5.99 -4.25
C PRO A 216 -9.28 -5.64 -4.47
N ARG A 217 -10.11 -5.65 -3.43
CA ARG A 217 -11.52 -5.28 -3.50
C ARG A 217 -11.70 -3.78 -3.34
N PRO A 218 -12.34 -3.10 -4.30
CA PRO A 218 -12.45 -1.64 -4.30
C PRO A 218 -13.15 -1.05 -3.06
N ASP A 219 -14.14 -1.75 -2.51
CA ASP A 219 -14.85 -1.33 -1.31
C ASP A 219 -13.94 -1.36 -0.08
N ARG A 220 -13.14 -2.42 0.08
CA ARG A 220 -12.19 -2.57 1.18
C ARG A 220 -11.02 -1.59 1.05
N ALA A 221 -10.47 -1.45 -0.14
CA ALA A 221 -9.41 -0.47 -0.40
C ALA A 221 -9.88 0.96 -0.09
N THR A 222 -11.12 1.33 -0.49
CA THR A 222 -11.68 2.65 -0.21
C THR A 222 -11.91 2.87 1.29
N ILE A 223 -12.38 1.86 2.02
CA ILE A 223 -12.49 1.90 3.49
C ILE A 223 -11.10 1.99 4.13
N GLY A 224 -10.11 1.25 3.63
CA GLY A 224 -8.72 1.35 4.07
C GLY A 224 -8.18 2.79 3.94
N MET A 225 -8.39 3.43 2.78
CA MET A 225 -8.02 4.83 2.55
C MET A 225 -8.72 5.77 3.56
N LEU A 226 -10.03 5.63 3.74
CA LEU A 226 -10.78 6.43 4.72
C LEU A 226 -10.27 6.20 6.15
N SER A 227 -9.94 4.95 6.52
CA SER A 227 -9.42 4.61 7.85
C SER A 227 -8.08 5.27 8.15
N VAL A 228 -7.17 5.37 7.16
CA VAL A 228 -5.90 6.11 7.31
C VAL A 228 -6.17 7.57 7.67
N LEU A 229 -7.04 8.23 6.92
CA LEU A 229 -7.36 9.65 7.13
C LEU A 229 -8.11 9.87 8.46
N ALA A 230 -9.04 8.98 8.77
CA ALA A 230 -9.80 9.01 10.01
C ALA A 230 -8.91 8.86 11.27
N ILE A 231 -7.97 7.91 11.26
CA ILE A 231 -7.05 7.69 12.39
C ILE A 231 -6.08 8.88 12.57
N VAL A 232 -5.60 9.46 11.47
CA VAL A 232 -4.73 10.64 11.53
C VAL A 232 -5.51 11.84 12.07
N GLN A 233 -6.76 12.08 11.62
CA GLN A 233 -7.60 13.14 12.15
C GLN A 233 -7.89 12.93 13.64
N TRP A 234 -8.31 11.74 14.03
CA TRP A 234 -8.63 11.45 15.42
C TRP A 234 -7.45 11.61 16.38
N ARG A 235 -6.24 11.24 15.94
CA ARG A 235 -5.05 11.26 16.79
C ARG A 235 -4.31 12.59 16.79
N LEU A 236 -4.29 13.29 15.67
CA LEU A 236 -3.42 14.44 15.43
C LEU A 236 -4.20 15.70 15.06
N GLY A 237 -5.51 15.61 14.87
CA GLY A 237 -6.37 16.71 14.45
C GLY A 237 -6.23 17.09 12.97
N PRO A 238 -6.86 18.15 12.51
CA PRO A 238 -7.82 19.01 13.20
C PRO A 238 -9.21 18.37 13.42
N GLU A 239 -10.06 19.01 14.24
CA GLU A 239 -11.41 18.49 14.54
C GLU A 239 -12.30 18.42 13.30
N THR A 240 -12.16 19.35 12.36
CA THR A 240 -13.01 19.47 11.17
C THR A 240 -12.19 19.66 9.91
N LEU A 241 -12.58 18.95 8.84
CA LEU A 241 -11.96 18.93 7.51
C LEU A 241 -13.05 18.93 6.45
N TYR A 242 -13.66 20.07 6.19
CA TYR A 242 -14.85 20.16 5.31
C TYR A 242 -14.55 19.84 3.84
N GLY A 243 -13.44 20.36 3.31
CA GLY A 243 -13.05 20.15 1.93
C GLY A 243 -12.64 18.70 1.67
N LEU A 244 -11.81 18.15 2.56
CA LEU A 244 -11.36 16.76 2.45
C LEU A 244 -12.53 15.77 2.66
N ALA A 245 -13.43 16.03 3.61
CA ALA A 245 -14.63 15.21 3.80
C ALA A 245 -15.53 15.20 2.55
N HIS A 246 -15.69 16.34 1.89
CA HIS A 246 -16.43 16.43 0.63
C HIS A 246 -15.74 15.64 -0.48
N TRP A 247 -14.43 15.77 -0.60
CA TRP A 247 -13.62 14.99 -1.56
C TRP A 247 -13.82 13.49 -1.36
N ILE A 248 -13.64 13.01 -0.12
CA ILE A 248 -13.80 11.60 0.23
C ILE A 248 -15.22 11.13 -0.03
N GLY A 249 -16.22 11.93 0.32
CA GLY A 249 -17.62 11.61 0.08
C GLY A 249 -17.92 11.26 -1.38
N GLY A 250 -17.27 11.96 -2.33
CA GLY A 250 -17.36 11.68 -3.76
C GLY A 250 -16.73 10.34 -4.20
N LEU A 251 -15.88 9.74 -3.35
CA LEU A 251 -15.18 8.48 -3.65
C LEU A 251 -15.87 7.25 -3.00
N MET A 252 -16.94 7.42 -2.22
CA MET A 252 -17.54 6.34 -1.43
C MET A 252 -18.45 5.40 -2.24
N ALA A 253 -18.63 5.60 -3.53
CA ALA A 253 -19.48 4.75 -4.36
C ALA A 253 -19.15 3.24 -4.27
N PRO A 254 -17.88 2.78 -4.25
CA PRO A 254 -17.58 1.37 -4.07
C PRO A 254 -18.07 0.81 -2.73
N VAL A 255 -17.97 1.61 -1.67
CA VAL A 255 -18.41 1.24 -0.31
C VAL A 255 -19.93 1.13 -0.23
N LEU A 256 -20.66 2.10 -0.81
CA LEU A 256 -22.11 2.07 -0.88
C LEU A 256 -22.62 0.86 -1.66
N ASN A 257 -21.99 0.57 -2.80
CA ASN A 257 -22.37 -0.55 -3.66
C ASN A 257 -22.05 -1.92 -3.05
N SER A 258 -21.20 -2.00 -2.05
CA SER A 258 -20.89 -3.25 -1.34
C SER A 258 -21.99 -3.70 -0.39
N TYR A 259 -22.86 -2.80 0.05
CA TYR A 259 -24.03 -3.17 0.85
C TYR A 259 -25.07 -3.89 -0.03
N GLN A 260 -25.52 -5.06 0.40
CA GLN A 260 -26.49 -5.90 -0.32
C GLN A 260 -27.91 -5.41 -0.09
N ASN A 261 -28.21 -4.94 1.13
CA ASN A 261 -29.54 -4.44 1.49
C ASN A 261 -29.81 -3.07 0.83
N ARG A 262 -30.77 -3.03 -0.10
CA ARG A 262 -31.16 -1.82 -0.82
C ARG A 262 -31.65 -0.69 0.08
N ASN A 263 -32.38 -1.04 1.16
CA ASN A 263 -32.90 -0.04 2.09
C ASN A 263 -31.78 0.57 2.91
N LYS A 264 -30.80 -0.25 3.36
CA LYS A 264 -29.60 0.24 4.05
C LYS A 264 -28.78 1.15 3.17
N ARG A 265 -28.60 0.81 1.90
CA ARG A 265 -27.91 1.65 0.92
C ARG A 265 -28.56 3.03 0.79
N LYS A 266 -29.89 3.09 0.65
CA LYS A 266 -30.65 4.35 0.59
C LYS A 266 -30.55 5.16 1.88
N GLU A 267 -30.53 4.50 3.03
CA GLU A 267 -30.31 5.14 4.32
C GLU A 267 -28.93 5.81 4.36
N ILE A 268 -27.88 5.08 3.96
CA ILE A 268 -26.51 5.61 3.91
C ILE A 268 -26.42 6.80 2.93
N GLU A 269 -27.00 6.69 1.74
CA GLU A 269 -27.04 7.77 0.74
C GLU A 269 -27.70 9.04 1.29
N LYS A 270 -28.67 8.92 2.19
CA LYS A 270 -29.34 10.05 2.83
C LYS A 270 -28.54 10.66 4.00
N GLU A 271 -27.87 9.81 4.80
CA GLU A 271 -27.15 10.25 6.00
C GLU A 271 -25.72 10.72 5.70
N LEU A 272 -25.03 10.09 4.73
CA LEU A 272 -23.65 10.41 4.38
C LEU A 272 -23.42 11.91 4.08
N PRO A 273 -24.28 12.62 3.32
CA PRO A 273 -24.11 14.06 3.11
C PRO A 273 -24.17 14.90 4.40
N LYS A 274 -24.87 14.43 5.42
CA LYS A 274 -24.95 15.12 6.72
C LYS A 274 -23.64 14.95 7.50
N LEU A 275 -23.07 13.74 7.47
CA LEU A 275 -21.77 13.44 8.09
C LEU A 275 -20.62 14.20 7.39
N ILE A 276 -20.63 14.26 6.06
CA ILE A 276 -19.66 15.02 5.27
C ILE A 276 -19.65 16.50 5.69
N ARG A 277 -20.83 17.11 5.91
CA ARG A 277 -20.96 18.51 6.34
C ARG A 277 -20.37 18.78 7.73
N LYS A 278 -20.21 17.75 8.58
CA LYS A 278 -19.54 17.88 9.89
C LYS A 278 -18.00 17.96 9.75
N GLY A 279 -17.43 17.42 8.64
CA GLY A 279 -15.99 17.39 8.43
C GLY A 279 -15.24 16.43 9.36
N ASN A 280 -15.94 15.46 9.99
CA ASN A 280 -15.35 14.47 10.88
C ASN A 280 -15.21 13.12 10.15
N LEU A 281 -14.01 12.78 9.74
CA LEU A 281 -13.72 11.56 8.97
C LEU A 281 -13.87 10.30 9.83
N ALA A 282 -13.62 10.39 11.13
CA ALA A 282 -13.78 9.27 12.04
C ALA A 282 -15.27 8.90 12.18
N GLU A 283 -16.19 9.88 12.25
CA GLU A 283 -17.63 9.62 12.23
C GLU A 283 -18.07 8.97 10.91
N ILE A 284 -17.55 9.46 9.78
CA ILE A 284 -17.83 8.88 8.45
C ILE A 284 -17.36 7.43 8.39
N PHE A 285 -16.12 7.15 8.85
CA PHE A 285 -15.57 5.80 8.88
C PHE A 285 -16.42 4.85 9.75
N ASN A 286 -16.69 5.23 10.99
CA ASN A 286 -17.47 4.43 11.94
C ASN A 286 -18.89 4.15 11.43
N TYR A 287 -19.49 5.06 10.68
CA TYR A 287 -20.80 4.86 10.09
C TYR A 287 -20.77 3.90 8.89
N LEU A 288 -19.74 4.02 8.02
CA LEU A 288 -19.63 3.23 6.80
C LEU A 288 -19.06 1.82 7.02
N ASP A 289 -18.26 1.63 8.06
CA ASP A 289 -17.65 0.33 8.38
C ASP A 289 -17.99 -0.17 9.78
N ASN A 290 -19.24 0.04 10.18
CA ASN A 290 -19.76 -0.53 11.43
C ASN A 290 -19.82 -2.06 11.31
N PRO A 291 -19.08 -2.82 12.14
CA PRO A 291 -18.99 -4.27 12.04
C PRO A 291 -20.34 -4.97 12.19
N GLU A 292 -21.20 -4.49 13.13
CA GLU A 292 -22.51 -5.09 13.38
C GLU A 292 -23.46 -4.92 12.18
N GLU A 293 -23.46 -3.72 11.58
CA GLU A 293 -24.29 -3.44 10.41
C GLU A 293 -23.80 -4.21 9.16
N ARG A 294 -22.47 -4.36 9.01
CA ARG A 294 -21.88 -5.18 7.95
C ARG A 294 -22.22 -6.65 8.11
N GLN A 295 -22.20 -7.16 9.32
CA GLN A 295 -22.58 -8.55 9.62
C GLN A 295 -24.06 -8.78 9.34
N LYS A 296 -24.96 -7.91 9.81
CA LYS A 296 -26.40 -7.98 9.54
C LYS A 296 -26.72 -7.96 8.04
N ASP A 297 -26.02 -7.11 7.27
CA ASP A 297 -26.18 -7.05 5.81
C ASP A 297 -25.78 -8.37 5.13
N ALA A 298 -24.63 -8.93 5.54
CA ALA A 298 -24.11 -10.19 4.99
C ALA A 298 -25.02 -11.39 5.35
N GLU A 299 -25.46 -11.49 6.62
CA GLU A 299 -26.35 -12.55 7.08
C GLU A 299 -27.72 -12.45 6.41
N GLY A 300 -28.30 -11.24 6.33
CA GLY A 300 -29.56 -10.99 5.65
C GLY A 300 -29.51 -11.36 4.16
N PHE A 301 -28.39 -11.05 3.48
CA PHE A 301 -28.20 -11.45 2.09
C PHE A 301 -28.06 -12.96 1.92
N ALA A 302 -27.29 -13.62 2.80
CA ALA A 302 -27.15 -15.08 2.78
C ALA A 302 -28.48 -15.79 2.99
N TRP A 303 -29.31 -15.32 3.94
CA TRP A 303 -30.64 -15.83 4.17
C TRP A 303 -31.53 -15.64 2.95
N ALA A 304 -31.63 -14.42 2.40
CA ALA A 304 -32.43 -14.13 1.22
C ALA A 304 -32.02 -14.96 -0.01
N LYS A 305 -30.72 -15.20 -0.19
CA LYS A 305 -30.19 -16.07 -1.26
C LYS A 305 -30.60 -17.53 -1.07
N ALA A 306 -30.59 -18.03 0.17
CA ALA A 306 -31.01 -19.39 0.48
C ALA A 306 -32.51 -19.55 0.26
N ASP A 307 -33.32 -18.57 0.69
CA ASP A 307 -34.75 -18.55 0.50
C ASP A 307 -35.17 -18.51 -0.99
N TYR A 308 -34.46 -17.66 -1.76
CA TYR A 308 -34.64 -17.60 -3.22
C TYR A 308 -34.30 -18.95 -3.89
N ALA A 309 -33.20 -19.59 -3.54
CA ALA A 309 -32.84 -20.88 -4.08
C ALA A 309 -33.80 -22.01 -3.73
N ALA A 310 -34.34 -21.98 -2.49
CA ALA A 310 -35.39 -22.92 -2.06
C ALA A 310 -36.70 -22.70 -2.83
N SER A 311 -37.06 -21.43 -3.06
CA SER A 311 -38.27 -21.09 -3.82
C SER A 311 -38.12 -21.47 -5.31
N GLU A 312 -36.95 -21.24 -5.91
CA GLU A 312 -36.65 -21.62 -7.29
C GLU A 312 -36.70 -23.12 -7.48
N LYS A 313 -36.14 -23.89 -6.53
CA LYS A 313 -36.24 -25.34 -6.52
C LYS A 313 -37.72 -25.82 -6.41
N LEU A 314 -38.50 -25.22 -5.53
CA LEU A 314 -39.92 -25.55 -5.37
C LEU A 314 -40.71 -25.30 -6.67
N VAL A 315 -40.47 -24.16 -7.34
CA VAL A 315 -41.08 -23.87 -8.65
C VAL A 315 -40.68 -24.91 -9.69
N TYR A 316 -39.39 -25.26 -9.76
CA TYR A 316 -38.89 -26.30 -10.67
C TYR A 316 -39.59 -27.66 -10.40
N ASP A 317 -39.64 -28.09 -9.13
CA ASP A 317 -40.24 -29.37 -8.75
C ASP A 317 -41.76 -29.40 -9.06
N LEU A 318 -42.46 -28.27 -8.92
CA LEU A 318 -43.87 -28.12 -9.31
C LEU A 318 -44.08 -28.15 -10.81
N GLU A 319 -43.21 -27.55 -11.60
CA GLU A 319 -43.28 -27.55 -13.07
C GLU A 319 -43.02 -28.92 -13.67
N HIS A 320 -42.11 -29.71 -13.07
CA HIS A 320 -41.71 -31.00 -13.56
C HIS A 320 -42.44 -32.19 -12.92
N GLY A 321 -43.49 -31.90 -12.12
CA GLY A 321 -44.36 -32.93 -11.54
C GLY A 321 -43.72 -33.76 -10.44
N GLN A 322 -42.63 -33.30 -9.84
CA GLN A 322 -41.93 -33.99 -8.74
C GLN A 322 -42.62 -33.75 -7.37
N VAL A 323 -43.55 -32.81 -7.32
CA VAL A 323 -44.35 -32.50 -6.12
C VAL A 323 -45.83 -32.49 -6.50
N ASP A 324 -46.69 -33.07 -5.63
CA ASP A 324 -48.13 -33.02 -5.85
C ASP A 324 -48.66 -31.58 -5.75
N ARG A 325 -49.13 -31.04 -6.86
CA ARG A 325 -49.62 -29.68 -7.00
C ARG A 325 -50.82 -29.41 -6.05
N GLN A 326 -51.65 -30.43 -5.83
CA GLN A 326 -52.81 -30.29 -4.92
C GLN A 326 -52.39 -30.19 -3.46
N GLU A 327 -51.45 -31.02 -3.03
CA GLU A 327 -50.92 -30.98 -1.66
C GLU A 327 -50.17 -29.67 -1.37
N SER A 328 -49.35 -29.20 -2.31
CA SER A 328 -48.67 -27.92 -2.24
C SER A 328 -49.63 -26.73 -2.18
N ALA A 329 -50.71 -26.77 -2.98
CA ALA A 329 -51.74 -25.71 -2.97
C ALA A 329 -52.51 -25.67 -1.63
N ILE A 330 -52.80 -26.84 -1.04
CA ILE A 330 -53.45 -26.95 0.27
C ILE A 330 -52.55 -26.41 1.38
N LEU A 331 -51.27 -26.78 1.36
CA LEU A 331 -50.26 -26.30 2.35
C LEU A 331 -50.10 -24.78 2.28
N THR A 332 -49.90 -24.25 1.07
CA THR A 332 -49.77 -22.81 0.85
C THR A 332 -51.02 -22.04 1.23
N GLY A 333 -52.22 -22.59 0.89
CA GLY A 333 -53.50 -22.03 1.29
C GLY A 333 -53.68 -21.99 2.80
N ARG A 334 -53.25 -23.04 3.53
CA ARG A 334 -53.30 -23.10 5.00
C ARG A 334 -52.34 -22.07 5.63
N GLN A 335 -51.13 -21.92 5.09
CA GLN A 335 -50.17 -20.92 5.58
C GLN A 335 -50.64 -19.49 5.33
N ALA A 336 -51.17 -19.20 4.14
CA ALA A 336 -51.75 -17.90 3.82
C ALA A 336 -52.97 -17.59 4.69
N GLY A 337 -53.83 -18.59 4.92
CA GLY A 337 -54.97 -18.47 5.81
C GLY A 337 -54.57 -18.18 7.27
N ALA A 338 -53.57 -18.89 7.78
CA ALA A 338 -53.07 -18.67 9.14
C ALA A 338 -52.41 -17.27 9.30
N ALA A 339 -51.63 -16.83 8.30
CA ALA A 339 -51.05 -15.48 8.29
C ALA A 339 -52.14 -14.38 8.23
N GLY A 340 -53.14 -14.57 7.38
CA GLY A 340 -54.31 -13.67 7.28
C GLY A 340 -55.11 -13.58 8.59
N ALA A 341 -55.38 -14.71 9.22
CA ALA A 341 -56.06 -14.75 10.51
C ALA A 341 -55.24 -14.09 11.63
N GLY A 342 -53.93 -14.32 11.65
CA GLY A 342 -53.01 -13.66 12.59
C GLY A 342 -52.97 -12.13 12.41
N PHE A 343 -52.94 -11.66 11.17
CA PHE A 343 -53.01 -10.23 10.86
C PHE A 343 -54.33 -9.59 11.30
N ILE A 344 -55.47 -10.24 11.03
CA ILE A 344 -56.80 -9.77 11.46
C ILE A 344 -56.88 -9.71 13.00
N MET A 345 -56.42 -10.74 13.70
CA MET A 345 -56.36 -10.76 15.16
C MET A 345 -55.51 -9.63 15.72
N PHE A 346 -54.34 -9.41 15.14
CA PHE A 346 -53.46 -8.33 15.55
C PHE A 346 -54.10 -6.95 15.34
N MET A 347 -54.71 -6.71 14.19
CA MET A 347 -55.40 -5.45 13.91
C MET A 347 -56.63 -5.23 14.85
N THR A 348 -57.40 -6.30 15.13
CA THR A 348 -58.50 -6.22 16.06
C THR A 348 -58.03 -5.89 17.48
N TYR A 349 -56.96 -6.55 17.92
CA TYR A 349 -56.32 -6.26 19.21
C TYR A 349 -55.85 -4.81 19.30
N LEU A 350 -55.24 -4.29 18.26
CA LEU A 350 -54.72 -2.92 18.18
C LEU A 350 -55.88 -1.89 18.25
N ILE A 351 -57.00 -2.15 17.56
CA ILE A 351 -58.19 -1.30 17.59
C ILE A 351 -58.81 -1.27 18.98
N VAL A 352 -58.94 -2.45 19.66
CA VAL A 352 -59.48 -2.55 21.02
C VAL A 352 -58.57 -1.83 22.03
N LEU A 353 -57.25 -1.91 21.84
CA LEU A 353 -56.27 -1.27 22.73
C LEU A 353 -56.33 0.25 22.58
N LEU A 354 -56.40 0.75 21.35
CA LEU A 354 -56.56 2.19 21.07
C LEU A 354 -57.91 2.72 21.56
N GLY A 355 -59.01 1.94 21.38
CA GLY A 355 -60.34 2.35 21.88
C GLY A 355 -60.51 2.36 23.42
N ARG A 356 -59.51 1.77 24.15
CA ARG A 356 -59.44 1.86 25.63
C ARG A 356 -58.57 3.02 26.13
N MET A 357 -57.82 3.66 25.27
CA MET A 357 -56.93 4.80 25.59
C MET A 357 -57.60 6.15 25.33
N PHE A 358 -58.75 6.16 24.65
CA PHE A 358 -59.59 7.31 24.44
C PHE A 358 -60.96 7.06 25.11
#